data_b41ce99c84a8fc15714f74e2d5dcd895
#
_entry.id   b41ce99c84a8fc15714f74e2d5dcd895
#
_cell.length_a   1.000
_cell.length_b   1.000
_cell.length_c   1.000
_cell.angle_alpha   90.00
_cell.angle_beta   90.00
_cell.angle_gamma   90.00
#
_symmetry.space_group_name_H-M   'P 1'
#
loop_
_entity.id
_entity.type
_entity.pdbx_description
1 polymer ?
#
loop_
_entity_poly.entity_id
_entity_poly.type
_entity_poly.pdbx_seq_one_letter_code
_entity_poly.pdbx_strand_id
1 'polypeptide(L)'
;EVIEEIRVRDPDMTAAVLSIFLYVATHDDCHKQAIEEDLSISTSNCSRAADWLLDKKTLRKPGLGLISKEADPTNKRRIMFRLTQQGKHLAKRMQSTLYG
;
A
#
# COMPACT_ATOMS: atom_id res chain seq x y z
N GLU A 1 -14.28 8.62 -6.73
CA GLU A 1 -13.52 7.85 -5.76
C GLU A 1 -12.17 7.41 -6.33
N VAL A 2 -11.16 7.33 -5.47
CA VAL A 2 -9.77 7.07 -5.90
C VAL A 2 -9.61 5.69 -6.55
N ILE A 3 -10.21 4.66 -5.96
CA ILE A 3 -10.13 3.29 -6.50
C ILE A 3 -10.74 3.22 -7.90
N GLU A 4 -11.90 3.84 -8.09
CA GLU A 4 -12.54 3.87 -9.40
C GLU A 4 -11.67 4.59 -10.42
N GLU A 5 -11.04 5.68 -10.02
CA GLU A 5 -10.16 6.44 -10.89
C GLU A 5 -8.95 5.61 -11.33
N ILE A 6 -8.34 4.88 -10.41
CA ILE A 6 -7.22 3.99 -10.73
C ILE A 6 -7.67 2.91 -11.70
N ARG A 7 -8.78 2.27 -11.43
CA ARG A 7 -9.29 1.15 -12.23
C ARG A 7 -9.58 1.54 -13.66
N VAL A 8 -10.13 2.73 -13.86
CA VAL A 8 -10.45 3.23 -15.21
C VAL A 8 -9.17 3.51 -16.00
N ARG A 9 -8.15 4.07 -15.32
CA ARG A 9 -6.92 4.47 -16.00
C ARG A 9 -5.92 3.32 -16.14
N ASP A 10 -5.85 2.44 -15.15
CA ASP A 10 -4.83 1.39 -15.13
C ASP A 10 -5.30 0.24 -14.24
N PRO A 11 -5.93 -0.80 -14.83
CA PRO A 11 -6.38 -1.96 -14.06
C PRO A 11 -5.24 -2.71 -13.37
N ASP A 12 -4.05 -2.75 -13.99
CA ASP A 12 -2.89 -3.40 -13.39
C ASP A 12 -2.42 -2.66 -12.14
N MET A 13 -2.52 -1.33 -12.17
CA MET A 13 -2.20 -0.51 -11.01
C MET A 13 -3.16 -0.77 -9.86
N THR A 14 -4.46 -0.96 -10.16
CA THR A 14 -5.45 -1.30 -9.13
C THR A 14 -5.09 -2.61 -8.44
N ALA A 15 -4.73 -3.63 -9.23
CA ALA A 15 -4.32 -4.92 -8.68
C ALA A 15 -3.08 -4.79 -7.80
N ALA A 16 -2.10 -3.99 -8.24
CA ALA A 16 -0.88 -3.76 -7.47
C ALA A 16 -1.17 -3.05 -6.16
N VAL A 17 -2.03 -2.03 -6.18
CA VAL A 17 -2.42 -1.28 -4.96
C VAL A 17 -3.07 -2.22 -3.95
N LEU A 18 -4.02 -3.04 -4.39
CA LEU A 18 -4.71 -3.98 -3.51
C LEU A 18 -3.75 -5.04 -2.97
N SER A 19 -2.87 -5.57 -3.82
CA SER A 19 -1.90 -6.59 -3.40
C SER A 19 -0.94 -6.05 -2.35
N ILE A 20 -0.45 -4.84 -2.53
CA ILE A 20 0.46 -4.20 -1.56
C ILE A 20 -0.27 -3.94 -0.25
N PHE A 21 -1.50 -3.42 -0.30
CA PHE A 21 -2.27 -3.20 0.92
C PHE A 21 -2.45 -4.49 1.71
N LEU A 22 -2.85 -5.57 1.04
CA LEU A 22 -3.04 -6.87 1.69
C LEU A 22 -1.73 -7.41 2.26
N TYR A 23 -0.63 -7.22 1.54
CA TYR A 23 0.69 -7.63 2.02
C TYR A 23 1.04 -6.91 3.32
N VAL A 24 0.91 -5.57 3.33
CA VAL A 24 1.21 -4.78 4.53
C VAL A 24 0.27 -5.14 5.68
N ALA A 25 -0.99 -5.45 5.36
CA ALA A 25 -1.98 -5.83 6.38
C ALA A 25 -1.64 -7.17 7.04
N THR A 26 -0.98 -8.07 6.33
CA THR A 26 -0.64 -9.41 6.85
C THR A 26 0.81 -9.51 7.35
N HIS A 27 1.63 -8.50 7.11
CA HIS A 27 3.03 -8.48 7.54
C HIS A 27 3.32 -7.17 8.26
N ASP A 28 3.66 -7.25 9.53
CA ASP A 28 4.00 -6.05 10.29
C ASP A 28 5.36 -5.50 9.85
N ASP A 29 5.45 -4.16 9.73
CA ASP A 29 6.72 -3.47 9.46
C ASP A 29 7.50 -4.07 8.28
N CYS A 30 6.82 -4.22 7.14
CA CYS A 30 7.45 -4.84 5.98
C CYS A 30 8.26 -3.84 5.16
N HIS A 31 9.37 -4.33 4.60
CA HIS A 31 10.24 -3.54 3.76
C HIS A 31 9.72 -3.51 2.32
N LYS A 32 9.91 -2.38 1.65
CA LYS A 32 9.52 -2.22 0.25
C LYS A 32 10.15 -3.30 -0.63
N GLN A 33 11.44 -3.62 -0.37
CA GLN A 33 12.14 -4.65 -1.13
C GLN A 33 11.47 -6.03 -0.98
N ALA A 34 11.03 -6.39 0.22
CA ALA A 34 10.34 -7.65 0.45
C ALA A 34 9.03 -7.71 -0.35
N ILE A 35 8.30 -6.62 -0.41
CA ILE A 35 7.07 -6.53 -1.20
C ILE A 35 7.36 -6.76 -2.68
N GLU A 36 8.40 -6.11 -3.20
CA GLU A 36 8.79 -6.25 -4.61
C GLU A 36 9.14 -7.69 -4.95
N GLU A 37 9.90 -8.34 -4.09
CA GLU A 37 10.32 -9.72 -4.30
C GLU A 37 9.15 -10.70 -4.20
N ASP A 38 8.37 -10.58 -3.13
CA ASP A 38 7.28 -11.53 -2.86
C ASP A 38 6.14 -11.40 -3.86
N LEU A 39 5.84 -10.18 -4.30
CA LEU A 39 4.77 -9.93 -5.26
C LEU A 39 5.26 -9.91 -6.71
N SER A 40 6.57 -10.03 -6.92
CA SER A 40 7.18 -10.02 -8.25
C SER A 40 6.83 -8.77 -9.04
N ILE A 41 6.93 -7.61 -8.40
CA ILE A 41 6.67 -6.32 -9.06
C ILE A 41 7.94 -5.49 -9.10
N SER A 42 8.04 -4.63 -10.10
CA SER A 42 9.21 -3.76 -10.26
C SER A 42 9.24 -2.68 -9.20
N THR A 43 10.44 -2.14 -8.95
CA THR A 43 10.63 -1.04 -8.00
C THR A 43 9.77 0.16 -8.36
N SER A 44 9.70 0.54 -9.63
CA SER A 44 8.91 1.69 -10.04
C SER A 44 7.42 1.43 -9.92
N ASN A 45 6.94 0.23 -10.24
CA ASN A 45 5.51 -0.10 -10.06
C ASN A 45 5.13 -0.14 -8.58
N CYS A 46 6.01 -0.69 -7.73
CA CYS A 46 5.79 -0.68 -6.30
C CYS A 46 5.69 0.74 -5.76
N SER A 47 6.59 1.62 -6.18
CA SER A 47 6.58 3.02 -5.75
C SER A 47 5.29 3.73 -6.17
N ARG A 48 4.86 3.55 -7.41
CA ARG A 48 3.62 4.18 -7.91
C ARG A 48 2.39 3.66 -7.18
N ALA A 49 2.31 2.35 -6.97
CA ALA A 49 1.19 1.76 -6.27
C ALA A 49 1.16 2.20 -4.81
N ALA A 50 2.32 2.22 -4.15
CA ALA A 50 2.41 2.66 -2.76
C ALA A 50 1.99 4.12 -2.60
N ASP A 51 2.28 4.98 -3.58
CA ASP A 51 1.87 6.38 -3.54
C ASP A 51 0.36 6.53 -3.43
N TRP A 52 -0.42 5.65 -4.06
CA TRP A 52 -1.87 5.65 -3.93
C TRP A 52 -2.33 5.31 -2.52
N LEU A 53 -1.58 4.46 -1.81
CA LEU A 53 -1.92 4.01 -0.46
C LEU A 53 -1.50 5.01 0.62
N LEU A 54 -0.51 5.86 0.35
CA LEU A 54 -0.05 6.88 1.28
C LEU A 54 -1.09 8.00 1.41
N ASP A 55 -0.98 8.81 2.46
CA ASP A 55 -1.95 9.89 2.70
C ASP A 55 -1.85 11.02 1.69
N LYS A 56 -0.68 11.20 1.06
CA LYS A 56 -0.47 12.22 0.03
C LYS A 56 0.20 11.61 -1.19
N LYS A 57 -0.53 11.60 -2.30
CA LYS A 57 0.05 11.21 -3.57
C LYS A 57 0.65 12.42 -4.29
N THR A 58 -0.10 13.51 -4.39
CA THR A 58 0.33 14.76 -4.98
C THR A 58 -0.33 15.92 -4.25
N LEU A 59 0.07 17.16 -4.57
CA LEU A 59 -0.57 18.36 -4.02
C LEU A 59 -2.05 18.48 -4.40
N ARG A 60 -2.45 17.88 -5.52
CA ARG A 60 -3.82 17.98 -6.04
C ARG A 60 -4.68 16.76 -5.69
N LYS A 61 -4.06 15.61 -5.48
CA LYS A 61 -4.79 14.36 -5.24
C LYS A 61 -4.25 13.67 -4.01
N PRO A 62 -4.99 13.69 -2.92
CA PRO A 62 -4.59 12.95 -1.74
C PRO A 62 -4.65 11.45 -2.02
N GLY A 63 -3.79 10.70 -1.38
CA GLY A 63 -3.86 9.24 -1.41
C GLY A 63 -4.92 8.71 -0.46
N LEU A 64 -4.95 7.40 -0.31
CA LEU A 64 -5.95 6.73 0.52
C LEU A 64 -5.65 6.82 2.02
N GLY A 65 -4.40 7.10 2.39
CA GLY A 65 -4.01 7.20 3.79
C GLY A 65 -4.07 5.89 4.55
N LEU A 66 -3.86 4.77 3.86
CA LEU A 66 -3.98 3.44 4.45
C LEU A 66 -2.66 2.88 4.96
N ILE A 67 -1.55 3.37 4.44
CA ILE A 67 -0.21 2.98 4.91
C ILE A 67 0.63 4.21 5.20
N SER A 68 1.65 4.03 6.01
CA SER A 68 2.68 5.04 6.25
C SER A 68 4.01 4.52 5.75
N LYS A 69 4.91 5.43 5.46
CA LYS A 69 6.23 5.14 4.93
C LYS A 69 7.28 5.76 5.85
N GLU A 70 8.26 4.96 6.24
CA GLU A 70 9.33 5.46 7.09
C GLU A 70 10.64 4.75 6.79
N ALA A 71 11.76 5.38 7.13
CA ALA A 71 13.06 4.78 6.99
C ALA A 71 13.26 3.70 8.06
N ASP A 72 13.93 2.61 7.68
CA ASP A 72 14.30 1.58 8.65
C ASP A 72 15.30 2.17 9.65
N PRO A 73 15.05 2.09 10.95
CA PRO A 73 15.99 2.62 11.96
C PRO A 73 17.38 2.01 11.88
N THR A 74 17.49 0.76 11.45
CA THR A 74 18.76 0.06 11.38
C THR A 74 19.46 0.23 10.04
N ASN A 75 18.72 0.63 9.00
CA ASN A 75 19.28 0.84 7.67
C ASN A 75 18.46 1.88 6.92
N LYS A 76 18.91 3.13 6.95
CA LYS A 76 18.19 4.27 6.38
C LYS A 76 17.97 4.19 4.88
N ARG A 77 18.65 3.27 4.19
CA ARG A 77 18.44 3.06 2.75
C ARG A 77 17.20 2.23 2.46
N ARG A 78 16.68 1.53 3.47
CA ARG A 78 15.49 0.70 3.34
C ARG A 78 14.25 1.49 3.73
N ILE A 79 13.20 1.31 2.95
CA ILE A 79 11.90 1.91 3.22
C ILE A 79 11.01 0.84 3.82
N MET A 80 10.36 1.18 4.95
CA MET A 80 9.38 0.31 5.58
C MET A 80 7.98 0.88 5.42
N PHE A 81 7.02 0.00 5.23
CA PHE A 81 5.60 0.34 5.20
C PHE A 81 4.89 -0.30 6.39
N ARG A 82 3.92 0.42 6.94
CA ARG A 82 3.04 -0.13 7.97
C ARG A 82 1.65 0.46 7.82
N LEU A 83 0.65 -0.25 8.34
CA LEU A 83 -0.73 0.24 8.27
C LEU A 83 -0.90 1.47 9.15
N THR A 84 -1.66 2.45 8.64
CA THR A 84 -2.16 3.54 9.46
C THR A 84 -3.36 3.05 10.27
N GLN A 85 -3.88 3.90 11.14
CA GLN A 85 -5.11 3.59 11.87
C GLN A 85 -6.27 3.30 10.90
N GLN A 86 -6.40 4.11 9.84
CA GLN A 86 -7.40 3.90 8.80
C GLN A 86 -7.17 2.58 8.07
N GLY A 87 -5.91 2.24 7.78
CA GLY A 87 -5.57 0.97 7.14
C GLY A 87 -5.95 -0.22 8.00
N LYS A 88 -5.70 -0.13 9.31
CA LYS A 88 -6.08 -1.19 10.25
C LYS A 88 -7.60 -1.37 10.31
N HIS A 89 -8.34 -0.28 10.30
CA HIS A 89 -9.79 -0.32 10.30
C HIS A 89 -10.33 -0.98 9.04
N LEU A 90 -9.78 -0.63 7.88
CA LEU A 90 -10.21 -1.22 6.62
C LEU A 90 -9.89 -2.72 6.57
N ALA A 91 -8.69 -3.11 6.98
CA ALA A 91 -8.29 -4.52 7.00
C ALA A 91 -9.22 -5.34 7.89
N LYS A 92 -9.58 -4.80 9.05
CA LYS A 92 -10.50 -5.45 9.99
C LYS A 92 -11.90 -5.60 9.39
N ARG A 93 -12.38 -4.57 8.70
CA ARG A 93 -13.69 -4.62 8.03
C ARG A 93 -13.71 -5.65 6.90
N MET A 94 -12.63 -5.74 6.14
CA MET A 94 -12.51 -6.73 5.07
C MET A 94 -12.52 -8.15 5.65
N GLN A 95 -11.78 -8.37 6.73
CA GLN A 95 -11.77 -9.67 7.42
C GLN A 95 -13.16 -10.03 7.92
N SER A 96 -13.84 -9.09 8.53
CA SER A 96 -15.21 -9.30 9.04
C SER A 96 -16.19 -9.63 7.92
N THR A 97 -16.05 -8.99 6.77
CA THR A 97 -16.91 -9.24 5.61
C THR A 97 -16.67 -10.65 5.04
N LEU A 98 -15.40 -11.11 5.02
CA LEU A 98 -15.04 -12.39 4.42
C LEU A 98 -15.29 -13.58 5.36
N TYR A 99 -15.08 -13.39 6.64
CA TYR A 99 -15.11 -14.51 7.62
C TYR A 99 -16.14 -14.36 8.71
N GLY A 100 -16.76 -13.23 8.75
CA GLY A 100 -17.62 -12.95 9.86
C GLY A 100 -19.01 -12.75 9.66
#